data_ae2611f0f7ceaf32938b2dc63ed11e1d
#
_entry.id   ae2611f0f7ceaf32938b2dc63ed11e1d
#
_cell.length_a   1.000
_cell.length_b   1.000
_cell.length_c   1.000
_cell.angle_alpha   90.00
_cell.angle_beta   90.00
_cell.angle_gamma   90.00
#
_symmetry.space_group_name_H-M   'P 1'
#
loop_
_entity.id
_entity.type
_entity.pdbx_description
1 polymer ?
#
loop_
_entity_poly.entity_id
_entity_poly.type
_entity_poly.pdbx_seq_one_letter_code
_entity_poly.pdbx_strand_id
1 'polypeptide(L)'
;MYKLGAYNQNNRMSDLVCDNYPVLLVMSRFGIALGFGDKSIGEVCRENGVHTETFLAVVNLLLDEGDVDDYKNVISTGALLEYLHNSHDYFLNFRLPAIRCNLLNAIDGGEKDISIAILRFFDEYVAEVQKHMRYEEIGRAHV
;
A
#
# COMPACT_ATOMS: atom_id res chain seq x y z
N MET A 1 16.24 7.75 -15.39
CA MET A 1 17.46 6.92 -15.35
C MET A 1 17.21 5.78 -14.38
N TYR A 2 17.07 4.58 -14.90
CA TYR A 2 16.85 3.41 -14.02
C TYR A 2 18.05 3.22 -13.11
N LYS A 3 17.82 3.31 -11.80
CA LYS A 3 18.84 3.03 -10.80
C LYS A 3 18.98 1.53 -10.66
N LEU A 4 20.22 1.04 -10.78
CA LEU A 4 20.55 -0.34 -10.43
C LEU A 4 20.89 -0.38 -8.93
N GLY A 5 20.09 -1.13 -8.16
CA GLY A 5 20.29 -1.35 -6.74
C GLY A 5 19.30 -0.59 -5.82
N ALA A 6 19.33 -0.95 -4.54
CA ALA A 6 18.42 -0.44 -3.53
C ALA A 6 18.51 1.09 -3.34
N TYR A 7 17.35 1.72 -3.09
CA TYR A 7 17.28 3.12 -2.70
C TYR A 7 17.73 3.30 -1.24
N ASN A 8 18.33 4.46 -0.97
CA ASN A 8 18.74 4.86 0.38
C ASN A 8 18.25 6.28 0.71
N GLN A 9 18.43 6.69 1.97
CA GLN A 9 17.92 7.98 2.47
C GLN A 9 18.47 9.21 1.74
N ASN A 10 19.63 9.11 1.07
CA ASN A 10 20.28 10.21 0.36
C ASN A 10 19.79 10.37 -1.09
N ASN A 11 19.04 9.40 -1.61
CA ASN A 11 18.46 9.51 -2.94
C ASN A 11 17.30 10.52 -2.93
N ARG A 12 17.08 11.18 -4.07
CA ARG A 12 15.95 12.11 -4.20
C ARG A 12 14.63 11.36 -4.23
N MET A 13 13.64 11.88 -3.51
CA MET A 13 12.29 11.32 -3.54
C MET A 13 11.67 11.41 -4.94
N SER A 14 11.93 12.52 -5.65
CA SER A 14 11.46 12.71 -7.03
C SER A 14 11.98 11.65 -8.00
N ASP A 15 13.25 11.24 -7.88
CA ASP A 15 13.82 10.19 -8.73
C ASP A 15 13.17 8.83 -8.45
N LEU A 16 12.97 8.52 -7.17
CA LEU A 16 12.26 7.29 -6.77
C LEU A 16 10.86 7.22 -7.39
N VAL A 17 10.11 8.30 -7.33
CA VAL A 17 8.73 8.37 -7.87
C VAL A 17 8.71 8.33 -9.39
N CYS A 18 9.60 9.08 -10.06
CA CYS A 18 9.68 9.12 -11.52
C CYS A 18 10.08 7.78 -12.13
N ASP A 19 11.00 7.09 -11.49
CA ASP A 19 11.44 5.77 -11.94
C ASP A 19 10.42 4.66 -11.60
N ASN A 20 9.62 4.86 -10.53
CA ASN A 20 8.74 3.84 -9.97
C ASN A 20 7.40 4.44 -9.49
N TYR A 21 6.53 4.86 -10.39
CA TYR A 21 5.25 5.49 -10.04
C TYR A 21 4.36 4.69 -9.06
N PRO A 22 4.37 3.34 -8.97
CA PRO A 22 3.60 2.62 -7.96
C PRO A 22 3.97 2.96 -6.51
N VAL A 23 5.17 3.52 -6.29
CA VAL A 23 5.63 4.02 -4.99
C VAL A 23 4.71 5.13 -4.43
N LEU A 24 3.99 5.85 -5.29
CA LEU A 24 2.98 6.83 -4.86
C LEU A 24 1.91 6.23 -3.94
N LEU A 25 1.52 4.98 -4.16
CA LEU A 25 0.57 4.28 -3.28
C LEU A 25 1.20 3.96 -1.93
N VAL A 26 2.48 3.60 -1.90
CA VAL A 26 3.22 3.37 -0.66
C VAL A 26 3.34 4.67 0.13
N MET A 27 3.72 5.76 -0.54
CA MET A 27 3.80 7.09 0.08
C MET A 27 2.48 7.52 0.70
N SER A 28 1.38 7.35 -0.03
CA SER A 28 0.04 7.67 0.48
C SER A 28 -0.29 6.90 1.76
N ARG A 29 0.06 5.62 1.82
CA ARG A 29 -0.18 4.75 2.99
C ARG A 29 0.69 5.12 4.19
N PHE A 30 1.87 5.70 3.97
CA PHE A 30 2.71 6.28 5.02
C PHE A 30 2.31 7.72 5.38
N GLY A 31 1.32 8.30 4.72
CA GLY A 31 0.89 9.67 4.95
C GLY A 31 1.86 10.74 4.43
N ILE A 32 2.69 10.40 3.44
CA ILE A 32 3.64 11.33 2.84
C ILE A 32 2.93 12.20 1.80
N ALA A 33 2.96 13.52 2.02
CA ALA A 33 2.40 14.48 1.09
C ALA A 33 3.30 14.71 -0.12
N LEU A 34 2.67 15.04 -1.26
CA LEU A 34 3.37 15.50 -2.46
C LEU A 34 3.90 16.93 -2.27
N GLY A 35 4.74 17.39 -3.20
CA GLY A 35 5.30 18.74 -3.16
C GLY A 35 6.65 18.82 -2.45
N PHE A 36 7.39 17.74 -2.38
CA PHE A 36 8.69 17.63 -1.73
C PHE A 36 9.87 18.21 -2.55
N GLY A 37 9.66 18.58 -3.83
CA GLY A 37 10.71 19.14 -4.70
C GLY A 37 11.92 18.22 -4.85
N ASP A 38 13.11 18.79 -4.64
CA ASP A 38 14.39 18.08 -4.78
C ASP A 38 14.89 17.43 -3.48
N LYS A 39 14.06 17.34 -2.45
CA LYS A 39 14.42 16.76 -1.15
C LYS A 39 14.76 15.27 -1.26
N SER A 40 15.69 14.86 -0.40
CA SER A 40 16.04 13.44 -0.26
C SER A 40 14.91 12.64 0.40
N ILE A 41 14.92 11.32 0.21
CA ILE A 41 13.97 10.41 0.85
C ILE A 41 13.99 10.58 2.37
N GLY A 42 15.18 10.68 2.98
CA GLY A 42 15.33 10.88 4.41
C GLY A 42 14.73 12.20 4.90
N GLU A 43 14.92 13.29 4.16
CA GLU A 43 14.33 14.60 4.50
C GLU A 43 12.79 14.56 4.43
N VAL A 44 12.25 14.01 3.35
CA VAL A 44 10.79 13.87 3.17
C VAL A 44 10.16 13.01 4.27
N CYS A 45 10.77 11.88 4.59
CA CYS A 45 10.29 11.01 5.68
C CYS A 45 10.29 11.74 7.03
N ARG A 46 11.38 12.42 7.39
CA ARG A 46 11.48 13.17 8.64
C ARG A 46 10.44 14.28 8.74
N GLU A 47 10.23 15.04 7.67
CA GLU A 47 9.23 16.12 7.64
C GLU A 47 7.79 15.63 7.80
N ASN A 48 7.51 14.39 7.36
CA ASN A 48 6.19 13.77 7.48
C ASN A 48 6.06 12.85 8.71
N GLY A 49 7.07 12.78 9.58
CA GLY A 49 7.04 11.94 10.78
C GLY A 49 7.09 10.43 10.47
N VAL A 50 7.66 10.05 9.33
CA VAL A 50 7.74 8.67 8.86
C VAL A 50 9.09 8.07 9.22
N HIS A 51 9.09 6.84 9.72
CA HIS A 51 10.32 6.10 9.99
C HIS A 51 11.02 5.73 8.68
N THR A 52 12.12 6.40 8.38
CA THR A 52 12.79 6.33 7.07
C THR A 52 13.21 4.92 6.69
N GLU A 53 13.78 4.16 7.62
CA GLU A 53 14.25 2.79 7.34
C GLU A 53 13.11 1.82 7.06
N THR A 54 11.97 1.98 7.73
CA THR A 54 10.77 1.18 7.43
C THR A 54 10.19 1.53 6.07
N PHE A 55 10.12 2.81 5.72
CA PHE A 55 9.70 3.25 4.39
C PHE A 55 10.61 2.67 3.29
N LEU A 56 11.93 2.79 3.46
CA LEU A 56 12.90 2.23 2.52
C LEU A 56 12.81 0.72 2.40
N ALA A 57 12.61 0.01 3.52
CA ALA A 57 12.41 -1.44 3.50
C ALA A 57 11.19 -1.84 2.65
N VAL A 58 10.04 -1.20 2.87
CA VAL A 58 8.81 -1.49 2.11
C VAL A 58 9.02 -1.16 0.62
N VAL A 59 9.62 -0.02 0.30
CA VAL A 59 9.86 0.38 -1.09
C VAL A 59 10.84 -0.57 -1.79
N ASN A 60 11.98 -0.87 -1.18
CA ASN A 60 12.97 -1.75 -1.79
C ASN A 60 12.44 -3.17 -1.97
N LEU A 61 11.68 -3.71 -1.02
CA LEU A 61 11.03 -5.01 -1.16
C LEU A 61 9.98 -5.00 -2.28
N LEU A 62 9.22 -3.90 -2.42
CA LEU A 62 8.27 -3.74 -3.53
C LEU A 62 8.97 -3.73 -4.90
N LEU A 63 10.18 -3.19 -4.96
CA LEU A 63 10.97 -3.07 -6.18
C LEU A 63 11.89 -4.27 -6.43
N ASP A 64 11.78 -5.33 -5.62
CA ASP A 64 12.64 -6.52 -5.70
C ASP A 64 14.14 -6.23 -5.48
N GLU A 65 14.43 -5.18 -4.70
CA GLU A 65 15.78 -4.69 -4.38
C GLU A 65 16.17 -5.04 -2.93
N GLY A 66 16.31 -6.33 -2.64
CA GLY A 66 16.73 -6.82 -1.33
C GLY A 66 15.89 -7.97 -0.79
N ASP A 67 16.34 -8.57 0.30
CA ASP A 67 15.65 -9.64 0.99
C ASP A 67 15.04 -9.12 2.30
N VAL A 68 13.98 -9.76 2.78
CA VAL A 68 13.35 -9.46 4.08
C VAL A 68 14.36 -9.50 5.22
N ASP A 69 15.32 -10.43 5.15
CA ASP A 69 16.38 -10.57 6.16
C ASP A 69 17.29 -9.33 6.28
N ASP A 70 17.45 -8.56 5.20
CA ASP A 70 18.25 -7.34 5.20
C ASP A 70 17.63 -6.23 6.06
N TYR A 71 16.31 -6.25 6.25
CA TYR A 71 15.55 -5.18 6.88
C TYR A 71 14.95 -5.54 8.24
N LYS A 72 14.92 -6.81 8.64
CA LYS A 72 14.25 -7.28 9.87
C LYS A 72 14.68 -6.59 11.16
N ASN A 73 15.93 -6.11 11.21
CA ASN A 73 16.49 -5.47 12.39
C ASN A 73 16.33 -3.94 12.40
N VAL A 74 15.94 -3.34 11.28
CA VAL A 74 15.83 -1.88 11.12
C VAL A 74 14.39 -1.40 10.99
N ILE A 75 13.44 -2.30 10.73
CA ILE A 75 12.02 -1.99 10.62
C ILE A 75 11.45 -1.64 12.00
N SER A 76 10.75 -0.50 12.07
CA SER A 76 9.90 -0.17 13.20
C SER A 76 8.58 -0.95 13.10
N THR A 77 8.31 -1.81 14.07
CA THR A 77 7.05 -2.58 14.12
C THR A 77 5.83 -1.67 14.14
N GLY A 78 5.87 -0.58 14.92
CA GLY A 78 4.78 0.40 14.98
C GLY A 78 4.52 1.07 13.63
N ALA A 79 5.56 1.51 12.93
CA ALA A 79 5.45 2.13 11.61
C ALA A 79 4.91 1.13 10.56
N LEU A 80 5.34 -0.12 10.63
CA LEU A 80 4.84 -1.16 9.74
C LEU A 80 3.35 -1.47 9.99
N LEU A 81 2.95 -1.54 11.25
CA LEU A 81 1.54 -1.77 11.62
C LEU A 81 0.64 -0.62 11.16
N GLU A 82 1.09 0.62 11.28
CA GLU A 82 0.37 1.79 10.76
C GLU A 82 0.23 1.74 9.23
N TYR A 83 1.31 1.41 8.53
CA TYR A 83 1.28 1.20 7.09
C TYR A 83 0.27 0.13 6.67
N LEU A 84 0.24 -1.01 7.38
CA LEU A 84 -0.70 -2.10 7.10
C LEU A 84 -2.15 -1.67 7.38
N HIS A 85 -2.40 -0.95 8.48
CA HIS A 85 -3.72 -0.41 8.79
C HIS A 85 -4.22 0.53 7.69
N ASN A 86 -3.40 1.48 7.28
CA ASN A 86 -3.73 2.40 6.18
C ASN A 86 -3.93 1.66 4.84
N SER A 87 -3.20 0.56 4.64
CA SER A 87 -3.38 -0.31 3.46
C SER A 87 -4.73 -1.04 3.47
N HIS A 88 -5.16 -1.53 4.63
CA HIS A 88 -6.49 -2.14 4.82
C HIS A 88 -7.60 -1.13 4.55
N ASP A 89 -7.51 0.06 5.14
CA ASP A 89 -8.48 1.14 4.93
C ASP A 89 -8.60 1.52 3.45
N TYR A 90 -7.48 1.69 2.76
CA TYR A 90 -7.48 1.98 1.33
C TYR A 90 -8.16 0.87 0.53
N PHE A 91 -7.83 -0.39 0.82
CA PHE A 91 -8.37 -1.53 0.10
C PHE A 91 -9.87 -1.69 0.32
N LEU A 92 -10.31 -1.65 1.58
CA LEU A 92 -11.72 -1.85 1.95
C LEU A 92 -12.63 -0.68 1.54
N ASN A 93 -12.18 0.55 1.75
CA ASN A 93 -13.01 1.74 1.62
C ASN A 93 -12.91 2.39 0.24
N PHE A 94 -11.87 2.10 -0.53
CA PHE A 94 -11.67 2.68 -1.85
C PHE A 94 -11.59 1.63 -2.95
N ARG A 95 -10.69 0.66 -2.83
CA ARG A 95 -10.39 -0.27 -3.92
C ARG A 95 -11.52 -1.25 -4.20
N LEU A 96 -12.04 -1.91 -3.18
CA LEU A 96 -13.15 -2.85 -3.33
C LEU A 96 -14.44 -2.19 -3.82
N PRO A 97 -14.87 -1.02 -3.31
CA PRO A 97 -16.01 -0.29 -3.87
C PRO A 97 -15.82 0.12 -5.34
N ALA A 98 -14.62 0.55 -5.73
CA ALA A 98 -14.31 0.89 -7.13
C ALA A 98 -14.39 -0.34 -8.04
N ILE A 99 -13.86 -1.48 -7.61
CA ILE A 99 -13.96 -2.75 -8.35
C ILE A 99 -15.43 -3.16 -8.50
N ARG A 100 -16.24 -3.03 -7.43
CA ARG A 100 -17.67 -3.33 -7.49
C ARG A 100 -18.40 -2.45 -8.50
N CYS A 101 -18.10 -1.16 -8.53
CA CYS A 101 -18.67 -0.24 -9.49
C CYS A 101 -18.30 -0.62 -10.95
N ASN A 102 -17.04 -0.95 -11.18
CA ASN A 102 -16.59 -1.41 -12.49
C ASN A 102 -17.25 -2.74 -12.89
N LEU A 103 -17.42 -3.65 -11.93
CA LEU A 103 -18.10 -4.91 -12.17
C LEU A 103 -19.58 -4.71 -12.56
N LEU A 104 -20.28 -3.83 -11.85
CA LEU A 104 -21.66 -3.45 -12.20
C LEU A 104 -21.76 -2.91 -13.63
N ASN A 105 -20.86 -2.02 -14.02
CA ASN A 105 -20.81 -1.46 -15.37
C ASN A 105 -20.50 -2.53 -16.43
N ALA A 106 -19.63 -3.49 -16.12
CA ALA A 106 -19.24 -4.55 -17.04
C ALA A 106 -20.35 -5.58 -17.31
N ILE A 107 -21.20 -5.84 -16.31
CA ILE A 107 -22.31 -6.81 -16.43
C ILE A 107 -23.65 -6.18 -16.81
N ASP A 108 -23.70 -4.85 -16.97
CA ASP A 108 -24.89 -4.14 -17.41
C ASP A 108 -25.31 -4.61 -18.83
N GLY A 109 -26.56 -5.05 -18.96
CA GLY A 109 -27.09 -5.62 -20.21
C GLY A 109 -26.79 -7.12 -20.45
N GLY A 110 -26.12 -7.80 -19.51
CA GLY A 110 -25.92 -9.26 -19.56
C GLY A 110 -27.13 -10.07 -19.07
N GLU A 111 -27.01 -11.41 -19.10
CA GLU A 111 -28.03 -12.30 -18.52
C GLU A 111 -28.22 -12.02 -17.03
N LYS A 112 -29.47 -11.72 -16.65
CA LYS A 112 -29.80 -11.25 -15.30
C LYS A 112 -29.38 -12.22 -14.20
N ASP A 113 -29.57 -13.53 -14.41
CA ASP A 113 -29.27 -14.54 -13.42
C ASP A 113 -27.77 -14.70 -13.19
N ILE A 114 -26.99 -14.64 -14.27
CA ILE A 114 -25.51 -14.67 -14.22
C ILE A 114 -24.99 -13.41 -13.53
N SER A 115 -25.52 -12.25 -13.87
CA SER A 115 -25.15 -10.96 -13.26
C SER A 115 -25.40 -10.95 -11.76
N ILE A 116 -26.53 -11.47 -11.30
CA ILE A 116 -26.86 -11.60 -9.88
C ILE A 116 -25.89 -12.55 -9.17
N ALA A 117 -25.57 -13.68 -9.79
CA ALA A 117 -24.64 -14.65 -9.21
C ALA A 117 -23.22 -14.09 -9.05
N ILE A 118 -22.72 -13.35 -10.05
CA ILE A 118 -21.40 -12.69 -10.00
C ILE A 118 -21.35 -11.65 -8.89
N LEU A 119 -22.35 -10.78 -8.78
CA LEU A 119 -22.41 -9.76 -7.74
C LEU A 119 -22.50 -10.36 -6.34
N ARG A 120 -23.30 -11.41 -6.18
CA ARG A 120 -23.40 -12.13 -4.91
C ARG A 120 -22.07 -12.75 -4.50
N PHE A 121 -21.37 -13.41 -5.42
CA PHE A 121 -20.05 -13.97 -5.18
C PHE A 121 -19.04 -12.88 -4.77
N PHE A 122 -19.05 -11.74 -5.45
CA PHE A 122 -18.18 -10.61 -5.12
C PHE A 122 -18.48 -10.05 -3.71
N ASP A 123 -19.77 -9.84 -3.38
CA ASP A 123 -20.16 -9.32 -2.07
C ASP A 123 -19.83 -10.31 -0.93
N GLU A 124 -19.97 -11.61 -1.15
CA GLU A 124 -19.52 -12.65 -0.22
C GLU A 124 -18.00 -12.64 -0.04
N TYR A 125 -17.23 -12.48 -1.12
CA TYR A 125 -15.78 -12.32 -1.08
C TYR A 125 -15.36 -11.09 -0.25
N VAL A 126 -15.99 -9.95 -0.49
CA VAL A 126 -15.74 -8.71 0.27
C VAL A 126 -15.98 -8.92 1.76
N ALA A 127 -17.09 -9.58 2.13
CA ALA A 127 -17.40 -9.89 3.52
C ALA A 127 -16.34 -10.76 4.20
N GLU A 128 -15.82 -11.77 3.51
CA GLU A 128 -14.73 -12.62 4.02
C GLU A 128 -13.41 -11.85 4.17
N VAL A 129 -13.06 -11.00 3.21
CA VAL A 129 -11.87 -10.13 3.30
C VAL A 129 -11.97 -9.17 4.48
N GLN A 130 -13.12 -8.51 4.66
CA GLN A 130 -13.36 -7.62 5.80
C GLN A 130 -13.20 -8.35 7.14
N LYS A 131 -13.72 -9.57 7.24
CA LYS A 131 -13.59 -10.42 8.42
C LYS A 131 -12.14 -10.78 8.70
N HIS A 132 -11.39 -11.18 7.67
CA HIS A 132 -9.97 -11.52 7.77
C HIS A 132 -9.15 -10.32 8.27
N MET A 133 -9.29 -9.17 7.66
CA MET A 133 -8.56 -7.95 8.06
C MET A 133 -8.93 -7.49 9.48
N ARG A 134 -10.17 -7.66 9.90
CA ARG A 134 -10.61 -7.37 11.27
C ARG A 134 -9.93 -8.29 12.29
N TYR A 135 -9.76 -9.56 11.98
CA TYR A 135 -9.01 -10.49 12.86
C TYR A 135 -7.53 -10.11 12.98
N GLU A 136 -6.90 -9.68 11.89
CA GLU A 136 -5.52 -9.19 11.93
C GLU A 136 -5.38 -7.95 12.82
N GLU A 137 -6.32 -7.03 12.78
CA GLU A 137 -6.32 -5.83 13.63
C GLU A 137 -6.53 -6.16 15.11
N ILE A 138 -7.40 -7.11 15.45
CA ILE A 138 -7.58 -7.60 16.82
C ILE A 138 -6.30 -8.26 17.32
N GLY A 139 -5.63 -9.07 16.50
CA GLY A 139 -4.34 -9.69 16.83
C GLY A 139 -3.26 -8.66 17.17
N ARG A 140 -3.25 -7.49 16.51
CA ARG A 140 -2.33 -6.38 16.80
C ARG A 140 -2.58 -5.73 18.16
N ALA A 141 -3.81 -5.63 18.60
CA ALA A 141 -4.17 -5.02 19.90
C ALA A 141 -3.64 -5.84 21.10
N HIS A 142 -3.22 -7.08 20.87
CA HIS A 142 -2.69 -7.98 21.91
C HIS A 142 -1.16 -8.14 21.84
N VAL A 143 -0.48 -7.42 20.97
CA VAL A 143 0.99 -7.35 20.85
C VAL A 143 1.45 -6.00 21.38
#